data_91fe4234734124f7f584d4a0402f3778
#
_entry.id   91fe4234734124f7f584d4a0402f3778
#
_cell.length_a   1.000
_cell.length_b   1.000
_cell.length_c   1.000
_cell.angle_alpha   90.00
_cell.angle_beta   90.00
_cell.angle_gamma   90.00
#
_symmetry.space_group_name_H-M   'P 1'
#
loop_
_entity.id
_entity.type
_entity.pdbx_description
1 polymer ?
#
loop_
_entity_poly.entity_id
_entity_poly.type
_entity_poly.pdbx_seq_one_letter_code
_entity_poly.pdbx_strand_id
1 'polypeptide(L)'
;SIRAGIAFGSFLAMWSCLAFKMGQAPFYADSDVIGILGLCGIAGASTASLVGKYVKKVGIRNFNFIGCGLILLAWTSLYFCGNTYAGIIAGVLLIDIGMQCIQLSNQTSIFDICPSASNRVNTIFMTTYFTGGSLGTFLAGSCWQTWGWVGVAGIGTVLTLLSLLITICHKEQQHAPFP
;
A
#
# COMPACT_ATOMS: atom_id res chain seq x y z
N SER A 1 1.72 3.25 13.34
CA SER A 1 2.73 3.68 12.33
C SER A 1 3.39 2.50 11.63
N ILE A 2 3.93 1.51 12.33
CA ILE A 2 4.72 0.39 11.75
C ILE A 2 3.92 -0.38 10.69
N ARG A 3 2.67 -0.76 10.96
CA ARG A 3 1.84 -1.50 9.99
C ARG A 3 1.66 -0.74 8.66
N ALA A 4 1.47 0.59 8.72
CA ALA A 4 1.36 1.42 7.53
C ALA A 4 2.68 1.51 6.77
N GLY A 5 3.81 1.59 7.48
CA GLY A 5 5.15 1.56 6.87
C GLY A 5 5.42 0.25 6.13
N ILE A 6 5.08 -0.90 6.74
CA ILE A 6 5.24 -2.21 6.11
C ILE A 6 4.33 -2.34 4.87
N ALA A 7 3.07 -1.90 4.96
CA ALA A 7 2.16 -1.88 3.81
C ALA A 7 2.67 -0.97 2.68
N PHE A 8 3.24 0.19 3.04
CA PHE A 8 3.87 1.09 2.08
C PHE A 8 5.12 0.47 1.43
N GLY A 9 5.86 -0.36 2.17
CA GLY A 9 6.93 -1.17 1.61
C GLY A 9 6.44 -2.12 0.51
N SER A 10 5.30 -2.78 0.72
CA SER A 10 4.65 -3.61 -0.30
C SER A 10 4.20 -2.80 -1.53
N PHE A 11 3.63 -1.63 -1.30
CA PHE A 11 3.22 -0.69 -2.34
C PHE A 11 4.41 -0.23 -3.20
N LEU A 12 5.48 0.25 -2.56
CA LEU A 12 6.67 0.70 -3.28
C LEU A 12 7.44 -0.45 -3.93
N ALA A 13 7.37 -1.67 -3.41
CA ALA A 13 7.92 -2.86 -4.06
C ALA A 13 7.32 -3.05 -5.46
N MET A 14 6.00 -2.84 -5.61
CA MET A 14 5.32 -2.90 -6.91
C MET A 14 5.80 -1.77 -7.82
N TRP A 15 5.68 -0.51 -7.39
CA TRP A 15 5.98 0.64 -8.23
C TRP A 15 7.45 0.69 -8.66
N SER A 16 8.41 0.34 -7.78
CA SER A 16 9.84 0.34 -8.11
C SER A 16 10.22 -0.70 -9.17
N CYS A 17 9.54 -1.85 -9.20
CA CYS A 17 9.84 -2.93 -10.15
C CYS A 17 8.90 -2.98 -11.35
N LEU A 18 7.82 -2.18 -11.37
CA LEU A 18 6.84 -2.15 -12.45
C LEU A 18 7.48 -1.78 -13.79
N ALA A 19 8.38 -0.81 -13.79
CA ALA A 19 9.11 -0.39 -14.99
C ALA A 19 9.94 -1.54 -15.58
N PHE A 20 10.62 -2.31 -14.74
CA PHE A 20 11.38 -3.47 -15.19
C PHE A 20 10.48 -4.56 -15.76
N LYS A 21 9.31 -4.79 -15.14
CA LYS A 21 8.32 -5.75 -15.65
C LYS A 21 7.74 -5.32 -16.99
N MET A 22 7.41 -4.05 -17.15
CA MET A 22 6.84 -3.51 -18.37
C MET A 22 7.87 -3.43 -19.53
N GLY A 23 9.14 -3.25 -19.22
CA GLY A 23 10.22 -3.24 -20.21
C GLY A 23 10.59 -4.62 -20.76
N GLN A 24 10.04 -5.71 -20.21
CA GLN A 24 10.31 -7.09 -20.64
C GLN A 24 9.12 -7.69 -21.41
N ALA A 25 9.34 -8.89 -21.95
CA ALA A 25 8.25 -9.66 -22.56
C ALA A 25 7.10 -9.89 -21.56
N PRO A 26 5.86 -9.85 -21.98
CA PRO A 26 5.37 -9.67 -23.36
C PRO A 26 5.15 -8.21 -23.78
N PHE A 27 5.40 -7.23 -22.89
CA PHE A 27 4.97 -5.85 -23.10
C PHE A 27 5.95 -5.05 -23.98
N TYR A 28 7.26 -5.08 -23.66
CA TYR A 28 8.29 -4.21 -24.27
C TYR A 28 7.84 -2.75 -24.33
N ALA A 29 7.23 -2.29 -23.22
CA ALA A 29 6.58 -1.00 -23.16
C ALA A 29 7.60 0.12 -22.96
N ASP A 30 7.40 1.22 -23.68
CA ASP A 30 8.15 2.47 -23.52
C ASP A 30 7.75 3.19 -22.24
N SER A 31 8.58 4.16 -21.85
CA SER A 31 8.37 4.98 -20.65
C SER A 31 7.02 5.70 -20.63
N ASP A 32 6.46 6.02 -21.79
CA ASP A 32 5.17 6.70 -21.95
C ASP A 32 4.02 5.83 -21.42
N VAL A 33 4.05 4.53 -21.70
CA VAL A 33 3.05 3.57 -21.21
C VAL A 33 3.10 3.47 -19.68
N ILE A 34 4.32 3.46 -19.12
CA ILE A 34 4.52 3.43 -17.67
C ILE A 34 4.01 4.72 -17.04
N GLY A 35 4.24 5.86 -17.69
CA GLY A 35 3.70 7.16 -17.28
C GLY A 35 2.17 7.18 -17.26
N ILE A 36 1.52 6.58 -18.26
CA ILE A 36 0.06 6.45 -18.34
C ILE A 36 -0.47 5.58 -17.18
N LEU A 37 0.23 4.49 -16.84
CA LEU A 37 -0.14 3.69 -15.66
C LEU A 37 -0.09 4.50 -14.36
N GLY A 38 0.80 5.51 -14.27
CA GLY A 38 0.83 6.45 -13.15
C GLY A 38 -0.47 7.25 -12.99
N LEU A 39 -1.23 7.47 -14.08
CA LEU A 39 -2.54 8.12 -14.01
C LEU A 39 -3.58 7.27 -13.24
N CYS A 40 -3.38 5.96 -13.13
CA CYS A 40 -4.21 5.10 -12.29
C CYS A 40 -4.14 5.55 -10.81
N GLY A 41 -3.04 6.19 -10.38
CA GLY A 41 -2.91 6.81 -9.06
C GLY A 41 -3.96 7.89 -8.77
N ILE A 42 -4.55 8.51 -9.80
CA ILE A 42 -5.67 9.45 -9.64
C ILE A 42 -6.88 8.76 -9.01
N ALA A 43 -7.13 7.50 -9.36
CA ALA A 43 -8.20 6.71 -8.75
C ALA A 43 -7.93 6.46 -7.25
N GLY A 44 -6.68 6.18 -6.89
CA GLY A 44 -6.25 6.10 -5.49
C GLY A 44 -6.48 7.42 -4.76
N ALA A 45 -6.02 8.54 -5.33
CA ALA A 45 -6.22 9.87 -4.75
C ALA A 45 -7.70 10.24 -4.56
N SER A 46 -8.56 9.87 -5.52
CA SER A 46 -10.01 10.07 -5.40
C SER A 46 -10.61 9.27 -4.24
N THR A 47 -10.09 8.08 -3.98
CA THR A 47 -10.51 7.23 -2.85
C THR A 47 -10.16 7.87 -1.50
N ALA A 48 -9.11 8.69 -1.43
CA ALA A 48 -8.70 9.38 -0.21
C ALA A 48 -9.83 10.18 0.43
N SER A 49 -10.61 10.91 -0.39
CA SER A 49 -11.75 11.70 0.08
C SER A 49 -12.83 10.82 0.71
N LEU A 50 -13.10 9.66 0.13
CA LEU A 50 -14.07 8.70 0.66
C LEU A 50 -13.59 8.08 1.97
N VAL A 51 -12.34 7.64 2.03
CA VAL A 51 -11.76 7.09 3.26
C VAL A 51 -11.80 8.13 4.38
N GLY A 52 -11.36 9.37 4.12
CA GLY A 52 -11.39 10.45 5.10
C GLY A 52 -12.80 10.71 5.66
N LYS A 53 -13.83 10.64 4.82
CA LYS A 53 -15.23 10.84 5.21
C LYS A 53 -15.78 9.70 6.07
N TYR A 54 -15.40 8.45 5.77
CA TYR A 54 -16.01 7.27 6.37
C TYR A 54 -15.15 6.59 7.44
N VAL A 55 -13.87 6.97 7.59
CA VAL A 55 -12.95 6.31 8.50
C VAL A 55 -13.43 6.29 9.95
N LYS A 56 -14.04 7.40 10.42
CA LYS A 56 -14.58 7.48 11.78
C LYS A 56 -15.84 6.63 11.97
N LYS A 57 -16.62 6.40 10.91
CA LYS A 57 -17.87 5.61 10.96
C LYS A 57 -17.60 4.12 10.84
N VAL A 58 -16.73 3.72 9.94
CA VAL A 58 -16.41 2.31 9.64
C VAL A 58 -15.38 1.76 10.63
N GLY A 59 -14.51 2.62 11.14
CA GLY A 59 -13.44 2.27 12.07
C GLY A 59 -12.11 2.00 11.40
N ILE A 60 -11.05 2.43 12.05
CA ILE A 60 -9.66 2.36 11.56
C ILE A 60 -9.24 0.92 11.27
N ARG A 61 -9.61 0.00 12.15
CA ARG A 61 -9.29 -1.43 12.02
C ARG A 61 -9.89 -2.03 10.75
N ASN A 62 -11.16 -1.74 10.48
CA ASN A 62 -11.85 -2.26 9.29
C ASN A 62 -11.23 -1.72 8.01
N PHE A 63 -10.85 -0.43 7.96
CA PHE A 63 -10.14 0.12 6.82
C PHE A 63 -8.76 -0.51 6.60
N ASN A 64 -8.05 -0.88 7.66
CA ASN A 64 -6.81 -1.64 7.53
C ASN A 64 -7.05 -3.05 6.97
N PHE A 65 -8.10 -3.75 7.39
CA PHE A 65 -8.48 -5.04 6.81
C PHE A 65 -8.85 -4.93 5.34
N ILE A 66 -9.69 -3.96 4.99
CA ILE A 66 -10.07 -3.68 3.59
C ILE A 66 -8.82 -3.38 2.76
N GLY A 67 -7.95 -2.49 3.24
CA GLY A 67 -6.73 -2.11 2.56
C GLY A 67 -5.78 -3.29 2.34
N CYS A 68 -5.52 -4.09 3.37
CA CYS A 68 -4.69 -5.30 3.24
C CYS A 68 -5.32 -6.31 2.28
N GLY A 69 -6.65 -6.50 2.34
CA GLY A 69 -7.38 -7.38 1.41
C GLY A 69 -7.24 -6.93 -0.04
N LEU A 70 -7.39 -5.63 -0.32
CA LEU A 70 -7.22 -5.06 -1.65
C LEU A 70 -5.78 -5.22 -2.17
N ILE A 71 -4.77 -5.00 -1.31
CA ILE A 71 -3.36 -5.18 -1.69
C ILE A 71 -3.05 -6.66 -1.96
N LEU A 72 -3.59 -7.60 -1.19
CA LEU A 72 -3.45 -9.03 -1.47
C LEU A 72 -4.12 -9.43 -2.79
N LEU A 73 -5.31 -8.91 -3.08
CA LEU A 73 -5.96 -9.10 -4.38
C LEU A 73 -5.14 -8.49 -5.52
N ALA A 74 -4.53 -7.31 -5.30
CA ALA A 74 -3.62 -6.71 -6.26
C ALA A 74 -2.44 -7.62 -6.58
N TRP A 75 -1.76 -8.17 -5.56
CA TRP A 75 -0.64 -9.10 -5.77
C TRP A 75 -1.09 -10.39 -6.46
N THR A 76 -2.27 -10.89 -6.15
CA THR A 76 -2.87 -12.04 -6.85
C THR A 76 -3.08 -11.73 -8.33
N SER A 77 -3.68 -10.58 -8.66
CA SER A 77 -3.85 -10.12 -10.04
C SER A 77 -2.51 -9.96 -10.76
N LEU A 78 -1.53 -9.31 -10.11
CA LEU A 78 -0.20 -9.07 -10.66
C LEU A 78 0.60 -10.37 -10.85
N TYR A 79 0.37 -11.38 -10.05
CA TYR A 79 1.02 -12.68 -10.16
C TYR A 79 0.41 -13.53 -11.30
N PHE A 80 -0.90 -13.71 -11.29
CA PHE A 80 -1.58 -14.60 -12.26
C PHE A 80 -1.87 -13.94 -13.60
N CYS A 81 -2.26 -12.66 -13.59
CA CYS A 81 -2.65 -11.89 -14.77
C CYS A 81 -1.62 -10.83 -15.17
N GLY A 82 -0.46 -10.78 -14.50
CA GLY A 82 0.58 -9.78 -14.71
C GLY A 82 1.32 -9.85 -16.06
N ASN A 83 0.90 -10.71 -16.98
CA ASN A 83 1.35 -10.75 -18.36
C ASN A 83 0.34 -10.10 -19.34
N THR A 84 -0.71 -9.48 -18.82
CA THR A 84 -1.72 -8.75 -19.59
C THR A 84 -1.84 -7.32 -19.07
N TYR A 85 -2.11 -6.37 -19.96
CA TYR A 85 -2.35 -4.97 -19.57
C TYR A 85 -3.51 -4.85 -18.57
N ALA A 86 -4.59 -5.60 -18.79
CA ALA A 86 -5.74 -5.61 -17.89
C ALA A 86 -5.38 -6.05 -16.48
N GLY A 87 -4.54 -7.09 -16.34
CA GLY A 87 -4.07 -7.58 -15.05
C GLY A 87 -3.15 -6.59 -14.34
N ILE A 88 -2.27 -5.90 -15.07
CA ILE A 88 -1.42 -4.83 -14.53
C ILE A 88 -2.28 -3.66 -14.05
N ILE A 89 -3.20 -3.16 -14.90
CA ILE A 89 -4.08 -2.03 -14.54
C ILE A 89 -4.94 -2.37 -13.31
N ALA A 90 -5.55 -3.54 -13.29
CA ALA A 90 -6.33 -3.99 -12.13
C ALA A 90 -5.48 -4.07 -10.86
N GLY A 91 -4.26 -4.63 -10.96
CA GLY A 91 -3.33 -4.71 -9.84
C GLY A 91 -2.91 -3.33 -9.32
N VAL A 92 -2.57 -2.40 -10.22
CA VAL A 92 -2.19 -1.02 -9.87
C VAL A 92 -3.36 -0.30 -9.19
N LEU A 93 -4.56 -0.36 -9.75
CA LEU A 93 -5.75 0.27 -9.14
C LEU A 93 -6.05 -0.29 -7.76
N LEU A 94 -6.01 -1.61 -7.60
CA LEU A 94 -6.28 -2.27 -6.31
C LEU A 94 -5.24 -1.91 -5.26
N ILE A 95 -3.96 -1.86 -5.62
CA ILE A 95 -2.90 -1.55 -4.66
C ILE A 95 -2.95 -0.08 -4.24
N ASP A 96 -3.25 0.84 -5.17
CA ASP A 96 -3.39 2.27 -4.89
C ASP A 96 -4.57 2.52 -3.94
N ILE A 97 -5.75 1.97 -4.23
CA ILE A 97 -6.93 2.09 -3.38
C ILE A 97 -6.69 1.47 -2.01
N GLY A 98 -6.10 0.27 -1.97
CA GLY A 98 -5.79 -0.43 -0.73
C GLY A 98 -4.81 0.36 0.15
N MET A 99 -3.80 0.97 -0.47
CA MET A 99 -2.82 1.79 0.25
C MET A 99 -3.44 3.05 0.84
N GLN A 100 -4.35 3.73 0.12
CA GLN A 100 -5.07 4.88 0.64
C GLN A 100 -5.92 4.53 1.88
N CYS A 101 -6.57 3.36 1.86
CA CYS A 101 -7.32 2.87 3.01
C CYS A 101 -6.42 2.72 4.25
N ILE A 102 -5.23 2.14 4.10
CA ILE A 102 -4.29 1.92 5.20
C ILE A 102 -3.67 3.25 5.65
N GLN A 103 -3.17 4.06 4.71
CA GLN A 103 -2.47 5.30 5.03
C GLN A 103 -3.36 6.26 5.80
N LEU A 104 -4.52 6.61 5.24
CA LEU A 104 -5.41 7.61 5.83
C LEU A 104 -6.02 7.16 7.15
N SER A 105 -6.40 5.89 7.27
CA SER A 105 -6.94 5.37 8.52
C SER A 105 -5.91 5.41 9.65
N ASN A 106 -4.66 5.05 9.36
CA ASN A 106 -3.59 5.13 10.36
C ASN A 106 -3.19 6.57 10.67
N GLN A 107 -3.17 7.46 9.68
CA GLN A 107 -2.88 8.88 9.89
C GLN A 107 -3.96 9.56 10.74
N THR A 108 -5.23 9.29 10.48
CA THR A 108 -6.34 9.77 11.33
C THR A 108 -6.19 9.29 12.76
N SER A 109 -5.90 8.00 12.98
CA SER A 109 -5.68 7.43 14.31
C SER A 109 -4.62 8.19 15.11
N ILE A 110 -3.54 8.57 14.45
CA ILE A 110 -2.42 9.24 15.10
C ILE A 110 -2.78 10.68 15.48
N PHE A 111 -3.50 11.39 14.65
CA PHE A 111 -3.94 12.75 14.93
C PHE A 111 -4.97 12.80 16.06
N ASP A 112 -5.83 11.79 16.18
CA ASP A 112 -6.81 11.69 17.25
C ASP A 112 -6.14 11.42 18.63
N ILE A 113 -4.95 10.78 18.68
CA ILE A 113 -4.24 10.49 19.94
C ILE A 113 -3.62 11.75 20.56
N CYS A 114 -3.04 12.64 19.75
CA CYS A 114 -2.33 13.83 20.23
C CYS A 114 -2.62 15.06 19.36
N PRO A 115 -3.82 15.66 19.47
CA PRO A 115 -4.18 16.82 18.67
C PRO A 115 -3.25 18.03 18.84
N SER A 116 -2.76 18.25 20.07
CA SER A 116 -1.86 19.36 20.42
C SER A 116 -0.44 19.20 19.87
N ALA A 117 -0.03 17.99 19.48
CA ALA A 117 1.30 17.68 18.97
C ALA A 117 1.27 17.09 17.53
N SER A 118 0.22 17.40 16.77
CA SER A 118 -0.05 16.82 15.44
C SER A 118 1.18 16.84 14.50
N ASN A 119 1.94 17.93 14.49
CA ASN A 119 3.13 18.04 13.66
C ASN A 119 4.23 17.04 14.03
N ARG A 120 4.50 16.87 15.34
CA ARG A 120 5.52 15.92 15.82
C ARG A 120 5.12 14.48 15.53
N VAL A 121 3.86 14.17 15.78
CA VAL A 121 3.30 12.83 15.56
C VAL A 121 3.28 12.50 14.07
N ASN A 122 2.95 13.46 13.22
CA ASN A 122 3.02 13.29 11.76
C ASN A 122 4.45 13.03 11.29
N THR A 123 5.45 13.75 11.83
CA THR A 123 6.86 13.51 11.50
C THR A 123 7.27 12.08 11.81
N ILE A 124 6.95 11.57 12.99
CA ILE A 124 7.25 10.18 13.40
C ILE A 124 6.53 9.19 12.48
N PHE A 125 5.27 9.47 12.15
CA PHE A 125 4.50 8.64 11.23
C PHE A 125 5.15 8.58 9.85
N MET A 126 5.44 9.72 9.25
CA MET A 126 6.02 9.81 7.93
C MET A 126 7.44 9.21 7.88
N THR A 127 8.25 9.42 8.91
CA THR A 127 9.57 8.78 9.00
C THR A 127 9.44 7.25 8.98
N THR A 128 8.58 6.69 9.83
CA THR A 128 8.35 5.24 9.87
C THR A 128 7.77 4.73 8.54
N TYR A 129 6.87 5.51 7.94
CA TYR A 129 6.21 5.20 6.68
C TYR A 129 7.22 5.11 5.53
N PHE A 130 8.04 6.14 5.34
CA PHE A 130 9.07 6.15 4.29
C PHE A 130 10.21 5.19 4.55
N THR A 131 10.58 4.94 5.80
CA THR A 131 11.56 3.89 6.15
C THR A 131 11.06 2.53 5.69
N GLY A 132 9.78 2.20 5.97
CA GLY A 132 9.16 0.98 5.48
C GLY A 132 9.13 0.89 3.95
N GLY A 133 8.82 2.00 3.29
CA GLY A 133 8.86 2.12 1.84
C GLY A 133 10.24 1.86 1.24
N SER A 134 11.28 2.46 1.83
CA SER A 134 12.67 2.29 1.38
C SER A 134 13.14 0.84 1.54
N LEU A 135 12.82 0.20 2.68
CA LEU A 135 13.11 -1.20 2.90
C LEU A 135 12.37 -2.10 1.90
N GLY A 136 11.10 -1.82 1.62
CA GLY A 136 10.31 -2.56 0.64
C GLY A 136 10.90 -2.46 -0.77
N THR A 137 11.30 -1.26 -1.19
CA THR A 137 11.99 -1.04 -2.47
C THR A 137 13.31 -1.80 -2.57
N PHE A 138 14.13 -1.75 -1.52
CA PHE A 138 15.40 -2.46 -1.46
C PHE A 138 15.19 -3.98 -1.56
N LEU A 139 14.27 -4.54 -0.79
CA LEU A 139 13.95 -5.96 -0.82
C LEU A 139 13.40 -6.38 -2.18
N ALA A 140 12.52 -5.58 -2.78
CA ALA A 140 11.95 -5.86 -4.08
C ALA A 140 13.03 -5.87 -5.17
N GLY A 141 13.95 -4.90 -5.17
CA GLY A 141 15.09 -4.86 -6.10
C GLY A 141 15.99 -6.08 -5.98
N SER A 142 16.28 -6.52 -4.75
CA SER A 142 17.06 -7.74 -4.49
C SER A 142 16.33 -9.00 -4.98
N CYS A 143 15.04 -9.10 -4.70
CA CYS A 143 14.21 -10.22 -5.15
C CYS A 143 14.05 -10.24 -6.68
N TRP A 144 13.97 -9.05 -7.31
CA TRP A 144 13.92 -8.94 -8.76
C TRP A 144 15.16 -9.53 -9.43
N GLN A 145 16.34 -9.24 -8.91
CA GLN A 145 17.61 -9.75 -9.45
C GLN A 145 17.72 -11.27 -9.40
N THR A 146 17.11 -11.91 -8.39
CA THR A 146 17.23 -13.35 -8.16
C THR A 146 16.08 -14.14 -8.79
N TRP A 147 14.84 -13.68 -8.61
CA TRP A 147 13.61 -14.40 -9.00
C TRP A 147 12.70 -13.61 -9.93
N GLY A 148 13.14 -12.45 -10.42
CA GLY A 148 12.33 -11.59 -11.30
C GLY A 148 11.02 -11.16 -10.65
N TRP A 149 9.97 -11.07 -11.46
CA TRP A 149 8.64 -10.61 -11.01
C TRP A 149 8.02 -11.49 -9.92
N VAL A 150 8.27 -12.80 -9.98
CA VAL A 150 7.77 -13.75 -8.96
C VAL A 150 8.33 -13.41 -7.58
N GLY A 151 9.61 -13.05 -7.50
CA GLY A 151 10.23 -12.60 -6.25
C GLY A 151 9.64 -11.32 -5.72
N VAL A 152 9.35 -10.35 -6.59
CA VAL A 152 8.70 -9.09 -6.21
C VAL A 152 7.28 -9.33 -5.70
N ALA A 153 6.50 -10.16 -6.38
CA ALA A 153 5.17 -10.54 -5.93
C ALA A 153 5.20 -11.27 -4.58
N GLY A 154 6.19 -12.14 -4.40
CA GLY A 154 6.41 -12.85 -3.14
C GLY A 154 6.68 -11.91 -1.98
N ILE A 155 7.68 -11.01 -2.10
CA ILE A 155 8.02 -10.08 -1.02
C ILE A 155 6.89 -9.08 -0.74
N GLY A 156 6.20 -8.59 -1.78
CA GLY A 156 5.05 -7.71 -1.63
C GLY A 156 3.90 -8.37 -0.88
N THR A 157 3.62 -9.64 -1.19
CA THR A 157 2.61 -10.44 -0.46
C THR A 157 3.02 -10.65 1.00
N VAL A 158 4.28 -11.02 1.27
CA VAL A 158 4.79 -11.20 2.64
C VAL A 158 4.68 -9.92 3.46
N LEU A 159 5.08 -8.77 2.92
CA LEU A 159 4.94 -7.48 3.60
C LEU A 159 3.48 -7.15 3.90
N THR A 160 2.57 -7.43 2.97
CA THR A 160 1.14 -7.20 3.19
C THR A 160 0.57 -8.12 4.28
N LEU A 161 0.97 -9.40 4.29
CA LEU A 161 0.58 -10.34 5.34
C LEU A 161 1.12 -9.94 6.71
N LEU A 162 2.35 -9.43 6.80
CA LEU A 162 2.91 -8.88 8.03
C LEU A 162 2.09 -7.67 8.55
N SER A 163 1.72 -6.75 7.65
CA SER A 163 0.83 -5.63 8.00
C SER A 163 -0.53 -6.10 8.49
N LEU A 164 -1.09 -7.13 7.85
CA LEU A 164 -2.35 -7.75 8.24
C LEU A 164 -2.24 -8.42 9.62
N LEU A 165 -1.18 -9.18 9.88
CA LEU A 165 -0.94 -9.81 11.18
C LEU A 165 -0.85 -8.77 12.30
N ILE A 166 -0.13 -7.68 12.09
CA ILE A 166 -0.07 -6.57 13.05
C ILE A 166 -1.48 -6.00 13.29
N THR A 167 -2.31 -5.89 12.26
CA THR A 167 -3.69 -5.41 12.38
C THR A 167 -4.57 -6.36 13.19
N ILE A 168 -4.35 -7.66 13.07
CA ILE A 168 -5.07 -8.69 13.84
C ILE A 168 -4.64 -8.64 15.32
N CYS A 169 -3.33 -8.61 15.56
CA CYS A 169 -2.77 -8.66 16.92
C CYS A 169 -2.98 -7.37 17.71
N HIS A 170 -3.07 -6.23 17.04
CA HIS A 170 -3.26 -4.94 17.68
C HIS A 170 -4.75 -4.72 17.96
N LYS A 171 -5.22 -5.04 19.20
CA LYS A 171 -6.51 -4.58 19.70
C LYS A 171 -6.44 -3.05 19.83
N GLU A 172 -7.07 -2.32 18.92
CA GLU A 172 -7.32 -0.90 19.14
C GLU A 172 -8.20 -0.77 20.38
N GLN A 173 -7.70 -0.05 21.39
CA GLN A 173 -8.55 0.46 22.46
C GLN A 173 -9.57 1.38 21.77
N GLN A 174 -10.81 0.94 21.67
CA GLN A 174 -11.92 1.82 21.35
C GLN A 174 -11.93 2.88 22.44
N HIS A 175 -11.47 4.08 22.14
CA HIS A 175 -11.70 5.22 23.01
C HIS A 175 -13.22 5.36 23.08
N ALA A 176 -13.75 5.11 24.29
CA ALA A 176 -15.11 5.48 24.61
C ALA A 176 -15.29 6.97 24.25
N PRO A 177 -16.43 7.36 23.67
CA PRO A 177 -16.69 8.75 23.40
C PRO A 177 -16.56 9.51 24.72
N PHE A 178 -15.70 10.51 24.74
CA PHE A 178 -15.62 11.44 25.87
C PHE A 178 -17.02 12.04 26.06
N PRO A 179 -17.50 12.13 27.34
CA PRO A 179 -18.77 12.72 27.66
C PRO A 179 -18.80 14.22 27.29
#